data_b526c1aece9f7dead62acc4aa4460897
#
_entry.id   b526c1aece9f7dead62acc4aa4460897
#
_cell.length_a   1.000
_cell.length_b   1.000
_cell.length_c   1.000
_cell.angle_alpha   90.00
_cell.angle_beta   90.00
_cell.angle_gamma   90.00
#
_symmetry.space_group_name_H-M   'P 1'
#
loop_
_entity.id
_entity.type
_entity.pdbx_description
1 polymer ?
#
loop_
_entity_poly.entity_id
_entity_poly.type
_entity_poly.pdbx_seq_one_letter_code
_entity_poly.pdbx_strand_id
1 'polypeptide(L)'
;MKKLFALALALCLLCGAALAEETPELNWSNIPEEVQANGALQQIAAPDLPVIVYWVPANMTAVDPSTVQADPAPAAVFMTEDGQYTISVFALNVTSLQEYLTALEGAGNKLNNVTINGIDCVSVEADAYEGVIVPMNDTLVLSFVCTPKDGDEDWDQVKGVIFSSIQVAQ
;
A
#
# COMPACT_ATOMS: atom_id res chain seq x y z
N MET A 1 7.00 -23.98 9.57
CA MET A 1 6.97 -22.79 8.69
C MET A 1 6.39 -21.56 9.37
N LYS A 2 5.32 -21.67 10.18
CA LYS A 2 4.68 -20.51 10.88
C LYS A 2 5.57 -19.70 11.83
N LYS A 3 6.67 -20.24 12.34
CA LYS A 3 7.53 -19.57 13.34
C LYS A 3 8.62 -18.66 12.75
N LEU A 4 8.94 -18.76 11.46
CA LEU A 4 9.94 -17.93 10.80
C LEU A 4 9.37 -16.59 10.35
N PHE A 5 8.09 -16.53 10.00
CA PHE A 5 7.40 -15.31 9.61
C PHE A 5 7.26 -14.31 10.77
N ALA A 6 6.94 -14.80 11.96
CA ALA A 6 6.80 -13.95 13.14
C ALA A 6 8.09 -13.21 13.54
N LEU A 7 9.26 -13.75 13.19
CA LEU A 7 10.54 -13.17 13.55
C LEU A 7 10.93 -11.98 12.65
N ALA A 8 10.56 -12.01 11.38
CA ALA A 8 10.89 -10.94 10.43
C ALA A 8 10.03 -9.68 10.67
N LEU A 9 8.75 -9.85 11.03
CA LEU A 9 7.86 -8.71 11.29
C LEU A 9 8.08 -8.09 12.68
N ALA A 10 8.48 -8.88 13.69
CA ALA A 10 8.80 -8.36 15.02
C ALA A 10 10.01 -7.41 15.04
N LEU A 11 10.91 -7.50 14.05
CA LEU A 11 12.03 -6.58 13.93
C LEU A 11 11.62 -5.19 13.43
N CYS A 12 10.49 -5.08 12.72
CA CYS A 12 9.99 -3.78 12.24
C CYS A 12 9.16 -3.02 13.30
N LEU A 13 8.69 -3.70 14.36
CA LEU A 13 7.79 -3.10 15.37
C LEU A 13 8.48 -2.76 16.71
N LEU A 14 9.75 -3.07 16.90
CA LEU A 14 10.46 -2.91 18.20
C LEU A 14 11.29 -1.63 18.33
N CYS A 15 11.18 -0.64 17.46
CA CYS A 15 11.82 0.67 17.64
C CYS A 15 10.88 1.73 18.24
N GLY A 16 10.09 1.35 19.24
CA GLY A 16 9.27 2.29 20.01
C GLY A 16 9.88 2.61 21.35
N ALA A 17 10.88 3.52 21.40
CA ALA A 17 11.18 4.32 22.61
C ALA A 17 12.07 5.52 22.25
N ALA A 18 11.44 6.68 22.20
CA ALA A 18 12.00 8.01 22.45
C ALA A 18 13.34 8.37 21.79
N LEU A 19 13.23 9.13 20.68
CA LEU A 19 14.01 10.35 20.37
C LEU A 19 13.83 10.65 18.86
N ALA A 20 13.19 11.77 18.52
CA ALA A 20 12.83 12.20 17.15
C ALA A 20 12.05 11.11 16.40
N GLU A 21 10.84 11.39 15.99
CA GLU A 21 10.03 10.47 15.18
C GLU A 21 10.78 10.17 13.88
N GLU A 22 11.61 9.11 13.91
CA GLU A 22 12.19 8.58 12.67
C GLU A 22 11.02 8.06 11.83
N THR A 23 10.88 8.59 10.64
CA THR A 23 9.88 8.11 9.68
C THR A 23 10.14 6.62 9.44
N PRO A 24 9.16 5.73 9.66
CA PRO A 24 9.32 4.31 9.38
C PRO A 24 9.75 4.07 7.94
N GLU A 25 10.70 3.17 7.73
CA GLU A 25 11.20 2.81 6.41
C GLU A 25 10.82 1.38 6.07
N LEU A 26 10.12 1.21 4.94
CA LEU A 26 9.76 -0.08 4.38
C LEU A 26 10.61 -0.35 3.14
N ASN A 27 11.26 -1.51 3.09
CA ASN A 27 12.14 -1.89 1.99
C ASN A 27 11.77 -3.26 1.44
N TRP A 28 11.57 -3.35 0.12
CA TRP A 28 11.33 -4.60 -0.59
C TRP A 28 12.45 -5.61 -0.41
N SER A 29 13.70 -5.15 -0.33
CA SER A 29 14.87 -6.00 -0.10
C SER A 29 14.86 -6.74 1.25
N ASN A 30 14.05 -6.28 2.20
CA ASN A 30 13.89 -6.92 3.50
C ASN A 30 12.86 -8.06 3.49
N ILE A 31 12.07 -8.19 2.41
CA ILE A 31 11.08 -9.24 2.26
C ILE A 31 11.78 -10.53 1.78
N PRO A 32 11.61 -11.67 2.47
CA PRO A 32 12.22 -12.93 2.08
C PRO A 32 11.86 -13.34 0.63
N GLU A 33 12.82 -13.87 -0.12
CA GLU A 33 12.63 -14.27 -1.52
C GLU A 33 11.49 -15.29 -1.69
N GLU A 34 11.32 -16.18 -0.72
CA GLU A 34 10.22 -17.16 -0.70
C GLU A 34 8.84 -16.50 -0.62
N VAL A 35 8.73 -15.33 0.03
CA VAL A 35 7.50 -14.54 0.09
C VAL A 35 7.29 -13.80 -1.22
N GLN A 36 8.35 -13.18 -1.74
CA GLN A 36 8.30 -12.50 -3.03
C GLN A 36 7.85 -13.45 -4.15
N ALA A 37 8.30 -14.70 -4.13
CA ALA A 37 7.96 -15.73 -5.12
C ALA A 37 6.48 -16.18 -5.07
N ASN A 38 5.76 -15.88 -3.98
CA ASN A 38 4.33 -16.21 -3.82
C ASN A 38 3.38 -15.17 -4.43
N GLY A 39 3.86 -14.35 -5.33
CA GLY A 39 3.07 -13.36 -6.06
C GLY A 39 3.80 -12.86 -7.30
N ALA A 40 3.32 -11.78 -7.86
CA ALA A 40 3.89 -11.17 -9.05
C ALA A 40 3.93 -9.65 -8.93
N LEU A 41 4.99 -9.05 -9.47
CA LEU A 41 5.05 -7.60 -9.60
C LEU A 41 4.12 -7.13 -10.71
N GLN A 42 3.28 -6.18 -10.37
CA GLN A 42 2.41 -5.44 -11.27
C GLN A 42 2.99 -4.04 -11.46
N GLN A 43 2.53 -3.35 -12.49
CA GLN A 43 2.97 -1.98 -12.74
C GLN A 43 1.81 -1.06 -13.07
N ILE A 44 1.92 0.18 -12.64
CA ILE A 44 1.03 1.26 -13.04
C ILE A 44 1.87 2.39 -13.63
N ALA A 45 1.46 2.87 -14.78
CA ALA A 45 2.13 3.95 -15.49
C ALA A 45 1.13 5.08 -15.73
N ALA A 46 1.59 6.32 -15.58
CA ALA A 46 0.88 7.51 -16.02
C ALA A 46 1.80 8.27 -16.99
N PRO A 47 1.23 9.00 -17.96
CA PRO A 47 2.03 9.77 -18.92
C PRO A 47 3.00 10.70 -18.19
N ASP A 48 4.25 10.73 -18.66
CA ASP A 48 5.31 11.62 -18.17
C ASP A 48 5.71 11.44 -16.68
N LEU A 49 5.32 10.32 -16.05
CA LEU A 49 5.64 10.01 -14.67
C LEU A 49 6.40 8.69 -14.55
N PRO A 50 7.16 8.50 -13.46
CA PRO A 50 7.78 7.22 -13.18
C PRO A 50 6.76 6.09 -13.12
N VAL A 51 7.11 4.94 -13.67
CA VAL A 51 6.33 3.72 -13.52
C VAL A 51 6.48 3.22 -12.09
N ILE A 52 5.37 3.00 -11.41
CA ILE A 52 5.36 2.40 -10.08
C ILE A 52 5.09 0.90 -10.22
N VAL A 53 5.91 0.13 -9.53
CA VAL A 53 5.80 -1.33 -9.44
C VAL A 53 5.36 -1.70 -8.04
N TYR A 54 4.50 -2.69 -7.92
CA TYR A 54 4.00 -3.23 -6.65
C TYR A 54 3.69 -4.72 -6.78
N TRP A 55 3.78 -5.43 -5.68
CA TRP A 55 3.55 -6.87 -5.62
C TRP A 55 2.08 -7.19 -5.34
N VAL A 56 1.58 -8.25 -5.99
CA VAL A 56 0.24 -8.80 -5.79
C VAL A 56 0.36 -10.29 -5.50
N PRO A 57 -0.29 -10.80 -4.44
CA PRO A 57 -0.28 -12.22 -4.10
C PRO A 57 -0.83 -13.10 -5.23
N ALA A 58 -0.27 -14.32 -5.38
CA ALA A 58 -0.68 -15.25 -6.42
C ALA A 58 -2.13 -15.78 -6.28
N ASN A 59 -2.72 -15.68 -5.09
CA ASN A 59 -4.11 -16.04 -4.82
C ASN A 59 -5.12 -14.92 -5.10
N MET A 60 -4.66 -13.79 -5.65
CA MET A 60 -5.52 -12.70 -6.08
C MET A 60 -5.57 -12.62 -7.60
N THR A 61 -6.74 -12.32 -8.13
CA THR A 61 -6.97 -12.14 -9.57
C THR A 61 -7.36 -10.71 -9.88
N ALA A 62 -6.94 -10.22 -11.05
CA ALA A 62 -7.35 -8.91 -11.54
C ALA A 62 -8.85 -8.89 -11.82
N VAL A 63 -9.52 -7.85 -11.37
CA VAL A 63 -10.94 -7.58 -11.60
C VAL A 63 -11.06 -6.36 -12.52
N ASP A 64 -12.04 -6.37 -13.40
CA ASP A 64 -12.31 -5.19 -14.24
C ASP A 64 -12.71 -4.00 -13.34
N PRO A 65 -11.89 -2.92 -13.29
CA PRO A 65 -12.15 -1.78 -12.44
C PRO A 65 -13.52 -1.12 -12.70
N SER A 66 -14.07 -1.24 -13.91
CA SER A 66 -15.38 -0.67 -14.27
C SER A 66 -16.55 -1.36 -13.57
N THR A 67 -16.32 -2.55 -13.01
CA THR A 67 -17.34 -3.29 -12.24
C THR A 67 -17.40 -2.86 -10.78
N VAL A 68 -16.39 -2.13 -10.30
CA VAL A 68 -16.32 -1.63 -8.93
C VAL A 68 -17.07 -0.31 -8.83
N GLN A 69 -18.06 -0.25 -7.93
CA GLN A 69 -18.82 0.97 -7.70
C GLN A 69 -18.03 1.92 -6.79
N ALA A 70 -17.10 2.67 -7.38
CA ALA A 70 -16.32 3.71 -6.72
C ALA A 70 -16.24 4.97 -7.60
N ASP A 71 -16.20 6.12 -6.98
CA ASP A 71 -16.00 7.41 -7.65
C ASP A 71 -14.88 8.18 -6.91
N PRO A 72 -13.73 8.38 -7.55
CA PRO A 72 -13.36 7.91 -8.88
C PRO A 72 -13.16 6.39 -8.96
N ALA A 73 -13.29 5.84 -10.18
CA ALA A 73 -13.02 4.43 -10.41
C ALA A 73 -11.52 4.13 -10.19
N PRO A 74 -11.19 2.95 -9.62
CA PRO A 74 -9.80 2.55 -9.45
C PRO A 74 -9.11 2.30 -10.79
N ALA A 75 -7.81 2.49 -10.86
CA ALA A 75 -6.99 2.18 -12.03
C ALA A 75 -6.68 0.68 -12.13
N ALA A 76 -6.62 -0.02 -10.99
CA ALA A 76 -6.45 -1.47 -10.91
C ALA A 76 -7.15 -2.01 -9.67
N VAL A 77 -7.66 -3.24 -9.77
CA VAL A 77 -8.27 -3.96 -8.65
C VAL A 77 -7.84 -5.43 -8.71
N PHE A 78 -7.48 -5.97 -7.55
CA PHE A 78 -7.20 -7.39 -7.37
C PHE A 78 -8.00 -7.90 -6.17
N MET A 79 -8.51 -9.12 -6.29
CA MET A 79 -9.39 -9.70 -5.27
C MET A 79 -9.10 -11.18 -5.11
N THR A 80 -9.21 -11.69 -3.88
CA THR A 80 -9.21 -13.13 -3.62
C THR A 80 -10.45 -13.80 -4.21
N GLU A 81 -10.39 -15.10 -4.49
CA GLU A 81 -11.50 -15.85 -5.12
C GLU A 81 -12.80 -15.77 -4.30
N ASP A 82 -12.71 -15.74 -2.98
CA ASP A 82 -13.85 -15.61 -2.08
C ASP A 82 -14.35 -14.16 -1.90
N GLY A 83 -13.64 -13.18 -2.48
CA GLY A 83 -13.97 -11.77 -2.42
C GLY A 83 -13.71 -11.11 -1.06
N GLN A 84 -13.03 -11.79 -0.13
CA GLN A 84 -12.81 -11.26 1.21
C GLN A 84 -11.77 -10.16 1.24
N TYR A 85 -10.71 -10.27 0.45
CA TYR A 85 -9.58 -9.34 0.44
C TYR A 85 -9.42 -8.68 -0.91
N THR A 86 -9.20 -7.38 -0.89
CA THR A 86 -9.10 -6.57 -2.11
C THR A 86 -7.92 -5.60 -2.02
N ILE A 87 -7.20 -5.48 -3.13
CA ILE A 87 -6.22 -4.41 -3.36
C ILE A 87 -6.78 -3.52 -4.46
N SER A 88 -6.96 -2.24 -4.17
CA SER A 88 -7.39 -1.25 -5.16
C SER A 88 -6.32 -0.17 -5.30
N VAL A 89 -6.00 0.18 -6.54
CA VAL A 89 -5.06 1.27 -6.84
C VAL A 89 -5.81 2.38 -7.55
N PHE A 90 -5.75 3.58 -6.99
CA PHE A 90 -6.37 4.77 -7.56
C PHE A 90 -5.30 5.74 -8.06
N ALA A 91 -5.53 6.32 -9.22
CA ALA A 91 -4.76 7.46 -9.70
C ALA A 91 -5.65 8.71 -9.57
N LEU A 92 -5.32 9.56 -8.60
CA LEU A 92 -6.17 10.67 -8.20
C LEU A 92 -5.54 12.00 -8.59
N ASN A 93 -6.25 12.80 -9.38
CA ASN A 93 -5.92 14.21 -9.56
C ASN A 93 -6.48 14.98 -8.36
N VAL A 94 -5.60 15.68 -7.67
CA VAL A 94 -5.92 16.47 -6.48
C VAL A 94 -5.59 17.94 -6.72
N THR A 95 -6.18 18.86 -5.97
CA THR A 95 -5.87 20.30 -6.07
C THR A 95 -4.43 20.55 -5.60
N SER A 96 -4.08 19.97 -4.45
CA SER A 96 -2.74 19.87 -3.94
C SER A 96 -2.65 18.69 -2.98
N LEU A 97 -1.45 18.12 -2.83
CA LEU A 97 -1.23 17.03 -1.87
C LEU A 97 -1.63 17.46 -0.45
N GLN A 98 -1.28 18.67 -0.04
CA GLN A 98 -1.57 19.16 1.31
C GLN A 98 -3.08 19.26 1.58
N GLU A 99 -3.86 19.79 0.63
CA GLU A 99 -5.32 19.87 0.79
C GLU A 99 -5.96 18.49 0.82
N TYR A 100 -5.47 17.56 0.01
CA TYR A 100 -5.95 16.19 -0.02
C TYR A 100 -5.70 15.48 1.32
N LEU A 101 -4.48 15.56 1.87
CA LEU A 101 -4.15 14.98 3.17
C LEU A 101 -4.98 15.61 4.30
N THR A 102 -5.15 16.94 4.29
CA THR A 102 -5.99 17.64 5.26
C THR A 102 -7.45 17.17 5.19
N ALA A 103 -7.97 16.92 3.99
CA ALA A 103 -9.34 16.40 3.83
C ALA A 103 -9.47 14.96 4.38
N LEU A 104 -8.46 14.12 4.19
CA LEU A 104 -8.45 12.77 4.76
C LEU A 104 -8.40 12.79 6.28
N GLU A 105 -7.56 13.62 6.89
CA GLU A 105 -7.52 13.81 8.35
C GLU A 105 -8.87 14.33 8.87
N GLY A 106 -9.46 15.32 8.18
CA GLY A 106 -10.77 15.86 8.51
C GLY A 106 -11.91 14.84 8.42
N ALA A 107 -11.74 13.80 7.60
CA ALA A 107 -12.64 12.66 7.52
C ALA A 107 -12.43 11.61 8.64
N GLY A 108 -11.45 11.81 9.53
CA GLY A 108 -11.17 10.94 10.66
C GLY A 108 -10.11 9.86 10.39
N ASN A 109 -9.46 9.88 9.24
CA ASN A 109 -8.38 8.94 8.97
C ASN A 109 -7.12 9.32 9.75
N LYS A 110 -6.36 8.32 10.16
CA LYS A 110 -5.02 8.53 10.73
C LYS A 110 -4.00 8.50 9.60
N LEU A 111 -3.15 9.51 9.56
CA LEU A 111 -2.10 9.65 8.57
C LEU A 111 -0.73 9.61 9.26
N ASN A 112 0.23 8.86 8.69
CA ASN A 112 1.61 8.87 9.17
C ASN A 112 2.55 8.93 7.97
N ASN A 113 3.65 9.66 8.10
CA ASN A 113 4.71 9.63 7.11
C ASN A 113 5.41 8.28 7.14
N VAL A 114 5.73 7.76 5.96
CA VAL A 114 6.47 6.50 5.78
C VAL A 114 7.36 6.63 4.55
N THR A 115 8.58 6.13 4.63
CA THR A 115 9.46 6.02 3.45
C THR A 115 9.39 4.58 2.93
N ILE A 116 9.12 4.39 1.65
CA ILE A 116 9.01 3.07 1.02
C ILE A 116 9.99 3.00 -0.15
N ASN A 117 11.01 2.16 -0.04
CA ASN A 117 12.07 2.03 -1.05
C ASN A 117 12.64 3.39 -1.50
N GLY A 118 12.82 4.31 -0.55
CA GLY A 118 13.32 5.66 -0.81
C GLY A 118 12.29 6.66 -1.35
N ILE A 119 11.01 6.29 -1.42
CA ILE A 119 9.91 7.18 -1.80
C ILE A 119 9.23 7.69 -0.52
N ASP A 120 9.09 9.00 -0.39
CA ASP A 120 8.32 9.60 0.70
C ASP A 120 6.83 9.41 0.42
N CYS A 121 6.16 8.69 1.30
CA CYS A 121 4.76 8.29 1.21
C CYS A 121 3.99 8.68 2.47
N VAL A 122 2.68 8.54 2.43
CA VAL A 122 1.80 8.70 3.60
C VAL A 122 0.97 7.44 3.78
N SER A 123 1.10 6.76 4.92
CA SER A 123 0.18 5.67 5.29
C SER A 123 -1.14 6.24 5.77
N VAL A 124 -2.22 5.55 5.45
CA VAL A 124 -3.59 5.91 5.79
C VAL A 124 -4.23 4.75 6.52
N GLU A 125 -4.75 5.02 7.71
CA GLU A 125 -5.57 4.08 8.46
C GLU A 125 -6.98 4.66 8.59
N ALA A 126 -7.95 4.01 7.95
CA ALA A 126 -9.37 4.31 8.00
C ALA A 126 -10.13 3.21 8.77
N ASP A 127 -11.42 3.39 9.00
CA ASP A 127 -12.24 2.38 9.69
C ASP A 127 -12.37 1.08 8.87
N ALA A 128 -12.43 1.18 7.55
CA ALA A 128 -12.70 0.04 6.65
C ALA A 128 -11.47 -0.44 5.88
N TYR A 129 -10.39 0.33 5.81
CA TYR A 129 -9.23 0.00 5.00
C TYR A 129 -7.93 0.54 5.58
N GLU A 130 -6.83 -0.02 5.13
CA GLU A 130 -5.49 0.55 5.25
C GLU A 130 -4.95 0.87 3.85
N GLY A 131 -4.13 1.91 3.76
CA GLY A 131 -3.60 2.31 2.47
C GLY A 131 -2.29 3.08 2.55
N VAL A 132 -1.74 3.33 1.38
CA VAL A 132 -0.54 4.17 1.19
C VAL A 132 -0.80 5.13 0.05
N ILE A 133 -0.52 6.40 0.29
CA ILE A 133 -0.51 7.47 -0.71
C ILE A 133 0.93 7.66 -1.17
N VAL A 134 1.15 7.51 -2.46
CA VAL A 134 2.42 7.76 -3.15
C VAL A 134 2.27 9.07 -3.93
N PRO A 135 2.88 10.17 -3.49
CA PRO A 135 2.86 11.42 -4.25
C PRO A 135 3.67 11.25 -5.53
N MET A 136 3.02 11.42 -6.67
CA MET A 136 3.69 11.44 -7.97
C MET A 136 4.17 12.85 -8.33
N ASN A 137 3.40 13.86 -7.92
CA ASN A 137 3.70 15.28 -7.93
C ASN A 137 2.67 16.00 -7.03
N ASP A 138 2.65 17.35 -7.05
CA ASP A 138 1.78 18.16 -6.19
C ASP A 138 0.27 17.96 -6.45
N THR A 139 -0.10 17.47 -7.63
CA THR A 139 -1.50 17.36 -8.08
C THR A 139 -1.92 15.96 -8.51
N LEU A 140 -1.01 15.00 -8.48
CA LEU A 140 -1.31 13.59 -8.78
C LEU A 140 -0.76 12.68 -7.70
N VAL A 141 -1.60 11.83 -7.17
CA VAL A 141 -1.22 10.80 -6.21
C VAL A 141 -1.68 9.43 -6.68
N LEU A 142 -0.91 8.39 -6.36
CA LEU A 142 -1.39 7.01 -6.39
C LEU A 142 -1.79 6.62 -4.97
N SER A 143 -2.99 6.08 -4.82
CA SER A 143 -3.47 5.57 -3.54
C SER A 143 -3.64 4.05 -3.64
N PHE A 144 -2.86 3.32 -2.87
CA PHE A 144 -2.96 1.88 -2.71
C PHE A 144 -3.82 1.60 -1.49
N VAL A 145 -4.90 0.85 -1.67
CA VAL A 145 -5.91 0.58 -0.64
C VAL A 145 -6.08 -0.92 -0.49
N CYS A 146 -5.92 -1.41 0.72
CA CYS A 146 -6.17 -2.80 1.11
C CYS A 146 -7.44 -2.88 1.98
N THR A 147 -8.40 -3.68 1.57
CA THR A 147 -9.70 -3.87 2.22
C THR A 147 -9.95 -5.36 2.49
N PRO A 148 -10.46 -5.74 3.66
CA PRO A 148 -10.78 -4.89 4.82
C PRO A 148 -9.52 -4.44 5.58
N LYS A 149 -9.69 -3.45 6.48
CA LYS A 149 -8.64 -3.05 7.41
C LYS A 149 -8.24 -4.21 8.32
N ASP A 150 -9.22 -4.75 9.01
CA ASP A 150 -9.06 -5.86 9.94
C ASP A 150 -9.29 -7.17 9.19
N GLY A 151 -8.31 -8.03 9.19
CA GLY A 151 -8.35 -9.35 8.60
C GLY A 151 -7.84 -10.40 9.58
N ASP A 152 -7.49 -11.57 9.06
CA ASP A 152 -6.71 -12.53 9.81
C ASP A 152 -5.22 -12.12 9.87
N GLU A 153 -4.46 -12.83 10.69
CA GLU A 153 -3.02 -12.54 10.87
C GLU A 153 -2.24 -12.66 9.54
N ASP A 154 -2.69 -13.54 8.64
CA ASP A 154 -2.06 -13.71 7.33
C ASP A 154 -2.32 -12.50 6.43
N TRP A 155 -3.53 -11.89 6.50
CA TRP A 155 -3.86 -10.68 5.73
C TRP A 155 -3.04 -9.46 6.16
N ASP A 156 -2.85 -9.27 7.47
CA ASP A 156 -2.02 -8.18 7.98
C ASP A 156 -0.57 -8.28 7.49
N GLN A 157 -0.02 -9.50 7.43
CA GLN A 157 1.29 -9.73 6.84
C GLN A 157 1.32 -9.44 5.34
N VAL A 158 0.31 -9.86 4.60
CA VAL A 158 0.18 -9.62 3.17
C VAL A 158 0.12 -8.12 2.86
N LYS A 159 -0.66 -7.33 3.61
CA LYS A 159 -0.69 -5.86 3.48
C LYS A 159 0.71 -5.26 3.63
N GLY A 160 1.44 -5.68 4.66
CA GLY A 160 2.82 -5.24 4.90
C GLY A 160 3.75 -5.53 3.71
N VAL A 161 3.63 -6.71 3.10
CA VAL A 161 4.40 -7.07 1.88
C VAL A 161 4.00 -6.21 0.69
N ILE A 162 2.69 -6.01 0.45
CA ILE A 162 2.19 -5.17 -0.63
C ILE A 162 2.78 -3.76 -0.52
N PHE A 163 2.67 -3.13 0.65
CA PHE A 163 3.16 -1.76 0.84
C PHE A 163 4.69 -1.67 0.73
N SER A 164 5.43 -2.64 1.30
CA SER A 164 6.89 -2.68 1.18
C SER A 164 7.39 -2.88 -0.25
N SER A 165 6.53 -3.37 -1.15
CA SER A 165 6.89 -3.64 -2.55
C SER A 165 6.77 -2.44 -3.47
N ILE A 166 6.13 -1.34 -3.02
CA ILE A 166 5.92 -0.16 -3.84
C ILE A 166 7.27 0.49 -4.16
N GLN A 167 7.61 0.60 -5.44
CA GLN A 167 8.90 1.13 -5.88
C GLN A 167 8.80 1.74 -7.27
N VAL A 168 9.75 2.60 -7.62
CA VAL A 168 9.92 3.09 -8.99
C VAL A 168 10.57 1.97 -9.82
N ALA A 169 10.00 1.68 -11.00
CA ALA A 169 10.60 0.73 -11.93
C ALA A 169 12.01 1.22 -12.34
N GLN A 170 12.96 0.27 -12.31
CA GLN A 170 14.33 0.50 -12.73
C GLN A 170 14.50 0.26 -14.24
#